data_96d7aadb94981d62baa005b601db06ce
#
_entry.id   96d7aadb94981d62baa005b601db06ce
#
_cell.length_a   1.000
_cell.length_b   1.000
_cell.length_c   1.000
_cell.angle_alpha   90.00
_cell.angle_beta   90.00
_cell.angle_gamma   90.00
#
_symmetry.space_group_name_H-M   'P 1'
#
loop_
_entity.id
_entity.type
_entity.pdbx_description
1 polymer ?
#
loop_
_entity_poly.entity_id
_entity_poly.type
_entity_poly.pdbx_seq_one_letter_code
_entity_poly.pdbx_strand_id
1 'polypeptide(L)'
;VYHVGSKNERLGRTGFAHLFEHLMFKGSRNVPPDTHLTLVSRVGGEGNAFTTEDTTTYLETVPAQYLPLVLWLEADRMATLRIDRQTFEAERQVVKEERRWRYEDTPFGLLTEILYDQAYSVHPYKHTAIGSMEDLEAASVEHVQEFFDTYYVPENATLVLVGDFE
;
A
#
# COMPACT_ATOMS: atom_id res chain seq x y z
N VAL A 1 4.63 -8.32 -5.50
CA VAL A 1 3.24 -8.03 -5.88
C VAL A 1 2.32 -8.79 -4.97
N TYR A 2 1.42 -8.11 -4.28
CA TYR A 2 0.32 -8.72 -3.55
C TYR A 2 -0.94 -8.67 -4.41
N HIS A 3 -1.68 -9.78 -4.48
CA HIS A 3 -2.92 -9.90 -5.27
C HIS A 3 -4.10 -9.29 -4.49
N VAL A 4 -3.95 -8.04 -4.11
CA VAL A 4 -4.94 -7.24 -3.41
C VAL A 4 -4.88 -5.80 -3.90
N GLY A 5 -6.03 -5.26 -4.23
CA GLY A 5 -6.20 -3.88 -4.66
C GLY A 5 -7.57 -3.37 -4.23
N SER A 6 -7.99 -2.22 -4.75
CA SER A 6 -9.25 -1.60 -4.32
C SER A 6 -10.48 -2.48 -4.56
N LYS A 7 -10.46 -3.39 -5.54
CA LYS A 7 -11.57 -4.32 -5.77
C LYS A 7 -11.87 -5.27 -4.60
N ASN A 8 -10.85 -5.52 -3.74
CA ASN A 8 -10.98 -6.42 -2.60
C ASN A 8 -11.57 -5.73 -1.36
N GLU A 9 -11.77 -4.43 -1.44
CA GLU A 9 -12.29 -3.62 -0.36
C GLU A 9 -13.81 -3.77 -0.25
N ARG A 10 -14.33 -3.54 0.94
CA ARG A 10 -15.77 -3.56 1.22
C ARG A 10 -16.30 -2.13 1.21
N LEU A 11 -17.55 -1.95 0.80
CA LEU A 11 -18.26 -0.68 0.95
C LEU A 11 -18.21 -0.23 2.41
N GLY A 12 -17.91 1.04 2.63
CA GLY A 12 -17.66 1.61 3.96
C GLY A 12 -16.23 1.38 4.49
N ARG A 13 -15.34 0.80 3.66
CA ARG A 13 -13.93 0.55 3.98
C ARG A 13 -13.05 0.68 2.73
N THR A 14 -13.30 1.69 1.91
CA THR A 14 -12.50 1.95 0.71
C THR A 14 -11.22 2.72 1.04
N GLY A 15 -10.16 2.53 0.23
CA GLY A 15 -8.86 3.16 0.42
C GLY A 15 -7.87 2.35 1.26
N PHE A 16 -8.23 1.14 1.71
CA PHE A 16 -7.37 0.33 2.57
C PHE A 16 -6.15 -0.24 1.83
N ALA A 17 -6.32 -0.68 0.59
CA ALA A 17 -5.20 -1.19 -0.19
C ALA A 17 -4.11 -0.11 -0.40
N HIS A 18 -4.52 1.11 -0.70
CA HIS A 18 -3.61 2.25 -0.81
C HIS A 18 -3.03 2.68 0.55
N LEU A 19 -3.82 2.67 1.61
CA LEU A 19 -3.30 2.93 2.95
C LEU A 19 -2.22 1.91 3.34
N PHE A 20 -2.37 0.63 2.93
CA PHE A 20 -1.33 -0.38 3.13
C PHE A 20 -0.09 -0.15 2.29
N GLU A 21 -0.20 0.41 1.09
CA GLU A 21 0.97 0.86 0.35
C GLU A 21 1.88 1.76 1.22
N HIS A 22 1.28 2.70 1.97
CA HIS A 22 1.99 3.56 2.91
C HIS A 22 2.49 2.81 4.15
N LEU A 23 1.62 2.05 4.81
CA LEU A 23 1.93 1.39 6.09
C LEU A 23 3.07 0.38 5.97
N MET A 24 3.22 -0.27 4.82
CA MET A 24 4.28 -1.26 4.59
C MET A 24 5.70 -0.68 4.66
N PHE A 25 5.86 0.63 4.62
CA PHE A 25 7.14 1.31 4.81
C PHE A 25 7.36 1.84 6.25
N LYS A 26 6.36 1.68 7.12
CA LYS A 26 6.36 2.30 8.46
C LYS A 26 6.97 1.45 9.56
N GLY A 27 7.64 0.38 9.17
CA GLY A 27 8.43 -0.46 10.07
C GLY A 27 7.79 -1.81 10.37
N SER A 28 8.65 -2.68 10.86
CA SER A 28 8.34 -4.07 11.23
C SER A 28 9.03 -4.41 12.55
N ARG A 29 9.03 -5.68 12.94
CA ARG A 29 9.68 -6.09 14.20
C ARG A 29 11.16 -5.71 14.25
N ASN A 30 11.86 -5.90 13.13
CA ASN A 30 13.32 -5.75 13.06
C ASN A 30 13.75 -4.49 12.31
N VAL A 31 12.82 -3.79 11.65
CA VAL A 31 13.09 -2.58 10.88
C VAL A 31 12.35 -1.40 11.54
N PRO A 32 13.09 -0.40 12.07
CA PRO A 32 12.46 0.79 12.65
C PRO A 32 11.57 1.55 11.65
N PRO A 33 10.61 2.36 12.14
CA PRO A 33 9.79 3.20 11.27
C PRO A 33 10.62 4.03 10.29
N ASP A 34 10.12 4.17 9.06
CA ASP A 34 10.72 4.96 7.97
C ASP A 34 12.16 4.56 7.58
N THR A 35 12.61 3.38 8.02
CA THR A 35 13.98 2.90 7.80
C THR A 35 14.11 2.03 6.55
N HIS A 36 13.06 1.38 6.10
CA HIS A 36 13.07 0.45 4.97
C HIS A 36 13.72 1.09 3.71
N LEU A 37 13.14 2.15 3.18
CA LEU A 37 13.68 2.85 2.00
C LEU A 37 15.03 3.51 2.26
N THR A 38 15.30 3.89 3.50
CA THR A 38 16.63 4.41 3.89
C THR A 38 17.71 3.33 3.77
N LEU A 39 17.42 2.09 4.14
CA LEU A 39 18.35 0.97 3.98
C LEU A 39 18.60 0.66 2.51
N VAL A 40 17.56 0.66 1.68
CA VAL A 40 17.66 0.49 0.23
C VAL A 40 18.53 1.59 -0.39
N SER A 41 18.26 2.86 -0.05
CA SER A 41 19.02 4.00 -0.57
C SER A 41 20.48 4.01 -0.16
N ARG A 42 20.80 3.55 1.07
CA ARG A 42 22.19 3.47 1.56
C ARG A 42 23.08 2.54 0.75
N VAL A 43 22.51 1.56 0.09
CA VAL A 43 23.24 0.61 -0.76
C VAL A 43 23.22 1.01 -2.24
N GLY A 44 22.76 2.24 -2.53
CA GLY A 44 22.67 2.75 -3.90
C GLY A 44 21.43 2.27 -4.65
N GLY A 45 20.43 1.79 -3.93
CA GLY A 45 19.16 1.36 -4.51
C GLY A 45 18.08 2.44 -4.44
N GLU A 46 16.96 2.12 -5.04
CA GLU A 46 15.73 2.89 -4.99
C GLU A 46 14.52 1.96 -4.78
N GLY A 47 13.49 2.47 -4.16
CA GLY A 47 12.25 1.72 -3.94
C GLY A 47 11.03 2.59 -4.18
N ASN A 48 9.94 1.95 -4.59
CA ASN A 48 8.65 2.59 -4.79
C ASN A 48 7.51 1.57 -4.59
N ALA A 49 6.28 2.06 -4.59
CA ALA A 49 5.09 1.21 -4.59
C ALA A 49 3.96 1.89 -5.36
N PHE A 50 2.97 1.09 -5.76
CA PHE A 50 1.71 1.60 -6.32
C PHE A 50 0.58 0.60 -6.11
N THR A 51 -0.61 1.13 -5.97
CA THR A 51 -1.86 0.38 -5.81
C THR A 51 -2.76 0.58 -7.02
N THR A 52 -3.29 -0.52 -7.52
CA THR A 52 -4.32 -0.54 -8.56
C THR A 52 -5.62 -1.14 -8.02
N GLU A 53 -6.57 -1.36 -8.90
CA GLU A 53 -7.81 -2.06 -8.55
C GLU A 53 -7.56 -3.53 -8.18
N ASP A 54 -6.52 -4.15 -8.75
CA ASP A 54 -6.25 -5.58 -8.65
C ASP A 54 -5.07 -5.94 -7.76
N THR A 55 -4.06 -5.07 -7.67
CA THR A 55 -2.79 -5.40 -7.02
C THR A 55 -2.19 -4.22 -6.26
N THR A 56 -1.42 -4.53 -5.23
CA THR A 56 -0.47 -3.62 -4.60
C THR A 56 0.94 -4.12 -4.86
N THR A 57 1.73 -3.31 -5.54
CA THR A 57 3.07 -3.67 -6.02
C THR A 57 4.12 -2.84 -5.30
N TYR A 58 5.12 -3.51 -4.76
CA TYR A 58 6.32 -2.91 -4.17
C TYR A 58 7.51 -3.24 -5.08
N LEU A 59 8.31 -2.24 -5.37
CA LEU A 59 9.44 -2.32 -6.31
C LEU A 59 10.70 -1.85 -5.61
N GLU A 60 11.77 -2.62 -5.76
CA GLU A 60 13.08 -2.25 -5.28
C GLU A 60 14.13 -2.57 -6.33
N THR A 61 14.97 -1.60 -6.64
CA THR A 61 16.12 -1.77 -7.52
C THR A 61 17.38 -1.57 -6.70
N VAL A 62 18.24 -2.59 -6.64
CA VAL A 62 19.49 -2.56 -5.88
C VAL A 62 20.62 -3.19 -6.68
N PRO A 63 21.90 -2.87 -6.41
CA PRO A 63 23.02 -3.66 -6.93
C PRO A 63 22.90 -5.12 -6.49
N ALA A 64 23.22 -6.06 -7.39
CA ALA A 64 22.93 -7.50 -7.23
C ALA A 64 23.44 -8.11 -5.90
N GLN A 65 24.60 -7.64 -5.39
CA GLN A 65 25.14 -8.10 -4.12
C GLN A 65 24.26 -7.78 -2.90
N TYR A 66 23.29 -6.88 -3.03
CA TYR A 66 22.34 -6.51 -1.96
C TYR A 66 20.98 -7.19 -2.09
N LEU A 67 20.81 -8.12 -3.01
CA LEU A 67 19.59 -8.94 -3.11
C LEU A 67 19.19 -9.58 -1.77
N PRO A 68 20.11 -10.15 -0.97
CA PRO A 68 19.74 -10.70 0.34
C PRO A 68 19.14 -9.67 1.30
N LEU A 69 19.56 -8.40 1.23
CA LEU A 69 19.03 -7.33 2.06
C LEU A 69 17.55 -7.06 1.72
N VAL A 70 17.24 -6.88 0.43
CA VAL A 70 15.85 -6.58 0.03
C VAL A 70 14.92 -7.77 0.25
N LEU A 71 15.38 -8.99 0.01
CA LEU A 71 14.61 -10.19 0.33
C LEU A 71 14.31 -10.32 1.82
N TRP A 72 15.26 -9.95 2.66
CA TRP A 72 15.06 -9.94 4.11
C TRP A 72 14.07 -8.84 4.53
N LEU A 73 14.18 -7.63 3.96
CA LEU A 73 13.27 -6.52 4.24
C LEU A 73 11.83 -6.88 3.85
N GLU A 74 11.64 -7.47 2.67
CA GLU A 74 10.33 -7.92 2.19
C GLU A 74 9.73 -9.01 3.09
N ALA A 75 10.53 -10.02 3.45
CA ALA A 75 10.10 -11.09 4.33
C ALA A 75 9.74 -10.57 5.74
N ASP A 76 10.53 -9.63 6.27
CA ASP A 76 10.30 -9.10 7.62
C ASP A 76 9.01 -8.26 7.68
N ARG A 77 8.77 -7.38 6.72
CA ARG A 77 7.52 -6.60 6.70
C ARG A 77 6.29 -7.46 6.43
N MET A 78 6.39 -8.48 5.58
CA MET A 78 5.29 -9.43 5.36
C MET A 78 4.92 -10.19 6.64
N ALA A 79 5.93 -10.63 7.39
CA ALA A 79 5.71 -11.45 8.57
C ALA A 79 5.41 -10.66 9.84
N THR A 80 5.87 -9.41 9.95
CA THR A 80 5.95 -8.72 11.25
C THR A 80 5.69 -7.21 11.15
N LEU A 81 4.91 -6.76 10.16
CA LEU A 81 4.54 -5.35 10.01
C LEU A 81 4.01 -4.79 11.33
N ARG A 82 4.40 -3.56 11.65
CA ARG A 82 3.89 -2.84 12.82
C ARG A 82 2.65 -2.04 12.45
N ILE A 83 1.50 -2.49 12.94
CA ILE A 83 0.24 -1.77 12.82
C ILE A 83 -0.16 -1.28 14.21
N ASP A 84 0.43 -0.18 14.65
CA ASP A 84 0.04 0.47 15.89
C ASP A 84 -0.85 1.71 15.62
N ARG A 85 -1.59 2.14 16.64
CA ARG A 85 -2.53 3.26 16.53
C ARG A 85 -1.85 4.54 16.08
N GLN A 86 -0.66 4.85 16.58
CA GLN A 86 0.03 6.11 16.29
C GLN A 86 0.44 6.16 14.81
N THR A 87 1.05 5.10 14.31
CA THR A 87 1.47 4.96 12.91
C THR A 87 0.27 4.99 11.97
N PHE A 88 -0.77 4.22 12.30
CA PHE A 88 -2.01 4.21 11.52
C PHE A 88 -2.66 5.59 11.43
N GLU A 89 -2.83 6.30 12.56
CA GLU A 89 -3.43 7.63 12.56
C GLU A 89 -2.61 8.64 11.75
N ALA A 90 -1.28 8.56 11.83
CA ALA A 90 -0.39 9.43 11.06
C ALA A 90 -0.55 9.18 9.55
N GLU A 91 -0.47 7.91 9.10
CA GLU A 91 -0.58 7.57 7.69
C GLU A 91 -1.99 7.82 7.13
N ARG A 92 -3.02 7.58 7.91
CA ARG A 92 -4.38 7.95 7.55
C ARG A 92 -4.50 9.44 7.22
N GLN A 93 -3.86 10.33 8.00
CA GLN A 93 -3.84 11.75 7.68
C GLN A 93 -3.06 12.06 6.41
N VAL A 94 -1.93 11.38 6.17
CA VAL A 94 -1.16 11.53 4.93
C VAL A 94 -2.02 11.15 3.71
N VAL A 95 -2.69 10.01 3.74
CA VAL A 95 -3.56 9.55 2.64
C VAL A 95 -4.75 10.51 2.43
N LYS A 96 -5.33 11.04 3.51
CA LYS A 96 -6.39 12.08 3.42
C LYS A 96 -5.90 13.35 2.76
N GLU A 97 -4.70 13.83 3.10
CA GLU A 97 -4.10 15.01 2.45
C GLU A 97 -3.76 14.73 0.98
N GLU A 98 -3.27 13.54 0.66
CA GLU A 98 -3.03 13.12 -0.71
C GLU A 98 -4.33 13.11 -1.53
N ARG A 99 -5.42 12.60 -0.97
CA ARG A 99 -6.73 12.64 -1.59
C ARG A 99 -7.17 14.08 -1.88
N ARG A 100 -7.06 14.98 -0.89
CA ARG A 100 -7.39 16.40 -1.09
C ARG A 100 -6.59 17.00 -2.24
N TRP A 101 -5.27 16.85 -2.17
CA TRP A 101 -4.37 17.42 -3.15
C TRP A 101 -4.56 16.88 -4.57
N ARG A 102 -4.70 15.56 -4.72
CA ARG A 102 -4.80 14.92 -6.04
C ARG A 102 -6.19 14.99 -6.66
N TYR A 103 -7.23 14.93 -5.85
CA TYR A 103 -8.60 14.77 -6.35
C TYR A 103 -9.47 16.00 -6.08
N GLU A 104 -9.42 16.61 -4.91
CA GLU A 104 -10.35 17.67 -4.54
C GLU A 104 -9.84 19.06 -4.96
N ASP A 105 -8.54 19.34 -4.79
CA ASP A 105 -7.93 20.64 -5.08
C ASP A 105 -7.38 20.74 -6.51
N THR A 106 -7.40 19.65 -7.27
CA THR A 106 -6.87 19.60 -8.64
C THR A 106 -8.00 19.76 -9.66
N PRO A 107 -7.88 20.66 -10.66
CA PRO A 107 -8.85 20.76 -11.74
C PRO A 107 -9.07 19.40 -12.41
N PHE A 108 -10.32 18.97 -12.51
CA PHE A 108 -10.74 17.67 -13.03
C PHE A 108 -10.25 16.45 -12.22
N GLY A 109 -9.73 16.63 -11.02
CA GLY A 109 -9.20 15.53 -10.19
C GLY A 109 -10.25 14.46 -9.87
N LEU A 110 -11.51 14.82 -9.70
CA LEU A 110 -12.61 13.89 -9.46
C LEU A 110 -13.12 13.16 -10.72
N LEU A 111 -12.60 13.48 -11.91
CA LEU A 111 -13.14 12.94 -13.17
C LEU A 111 -13.07 11.42 -13.22
N THR A 112 -11.95 10.82 -12.80
CA THR A 112 -11.77 9.36 -12.80
C THR A 112 -12.72 8.70 -11.80
N GLU A 113 -12.90 9.27 -10.63
CA GLU A 113 -13.82 8.76 -9.61
C GLU A 113 -15.28 8.79 -10.11
N ILE A 114 -15.70 9.91 -10.70
CA ILE A 114 -17.03 10.05 -11.32
C ILE A 114 -17.20 9.04 -12.47
N LEU A 115 -16.19 8.88 -13.31
CA LEU A 115 -16.22 7.94 -14.43
C LEU A 115 -16.43 6.50 -13.93
N TYR A 116 -15.69 6.08 -12.91
CA TYR A 116 -15.79 4.74 -12.34
C TYR A 116 -17.16 4.52 -11.67
N ASP A 117 -17.62 5.51 -10.91
CA ASP A 117 -18.95 5.46 -10.27
C ASP A 117 -20.08 5.31 -11.29
N GLN A 118 -19.98 5.96 -12.45
CA GLN A 118 -20.97 5.88 -13.51
C GLN A 118 -20.82 4.64 -14.41
N ALA A 119 -19.59 4.15 -14.61
CA ALA A 119 -19.32 3.00 -15.46
C ALA A 119 -19.72 1.67 -14.79
N TYR A 120 -19.63 1.58 -13.47
CA TYR A 120 -19.88 0.35 -12.73
C TYR A 120 -21.03 0.52 -11.74
N SER A 121 -22.06 -0.34 -11.87
CA SER A 121 -23.23 -0.31 -10.96
C SER A 121 -22.96 -1.11 -9.68
N VAL A 122 -22.38 -2.31 -9.82
CA VAL A 122 -22.20 -3.30 -8.74
C VAL A 122 -20.74 -3.75 -8.60
N HIS A 123 -19.97 -3.69 -9.69
CA HIS A 123 -18.58 -4.16 -9.68
C HIS A 123 -17.72 -3.33 -8.72
N PRO A 124 -16.79 -3.95 -7.96
CA PRO A 124 -15.91 -3.24 -7.03
C PRO A 124 -15.01 -2.17 -7.67
N TYR A 125 -14.85 -2.15 -8.99
CA TYR A 125 -14.16 -1.06 -9.70
C TYR A 125 -14.93 0.27 -9.66
N LYS A 126 -16.07 0.31 -9.00
CA LYS A 126 -16.87 1.52 -8.84
C LYS A 126 -16.16 2.65 -8.10
N HIS A 127 -15.17 2.33 -7.29
CA HIS A 127 -14.35 3.31 -6.56
C HIS A 127 -12.86 3.22 -6.93
N THR A 128 -12.15 4.30 -6.74
CA THR A 128 -10.70 4.40 -6.97
C THR A 128 -9.90 3.87 -5.78
N ALA A 129 -8.62 3.55 -5.99
CA ALA A 129 -7.74 3.01 -4.96
C ALA A 129 -7.56 3.94 -3.74
N ILE A 130 -7.67 5.26 -3.94
CA ILE A 130 -7.53 6.22 -2.82
C ILE A 130 -8.68 6.13 -1.81
N GLY A 131 -9.83 5.59 -2.20
CA GLY A 131 -11.02 5.47 -1.35
C GLY A 131 -11.74 6.79 -1.10
N SER A 132 -12.82 6.75 -0.30
CA SER A 132 -13.56 7.94 0.10
C SER A 132 -12.99 8.57 1.38
N MET A 133 -13.20 9.88 1.55
CA MET A 133 -12.81 10.57 2.78
C MET A 133 -13.54 10.00 4.01
N GLU A 134 -14.83 9.68 3.84
CA GLU A 134 -15.67 9.12 4.90
C GLU A 134 -15.16 7.76 5.38
N ASP A 135 -14.80 6.87 4.45
CA ASP A 135 -14.28 5.54 4.77
C ASP A 135 -12.92 5.61 5.45
N LEU A 136 -12.05 6.50 4.98
CA LEU A 136 -10.75 6.77 5.62
C LEU A 136 -10.93 7.31 7.05
N GLU A 137 -11.90 8.17 7.29
CA GLU A 137 -12.21 8.68 8.63
C GLU A 137 -12.78 7.60 9.55
N ALA A 138 -13.63 6.73 9.03
CA ALA A 138 -14.25 5.64 9.77
C ALA A 138 -13.32 4.43 10.00
N ALA A 139 -12.16 4.39 9.34
CA ALA A 139 -11.20 3.30 9.47
C ALA A 139 -10.66 3.17 10.90
N SER A 140 -10.52 1.94 11.37
CA SER A 140 -9.92 1.62 12.67
C SER A 140 -8.71 0.69 12.53
N VAL A 141 -7.88 0.63 13.55
CA VAL A 141 -6.71 -0.27 13.59
C VAL A 141 -7.13 -1.74 13.43
N GLU A 142 -8.26 -2.13 14.02
CA GLU A 142 -8.78 -3.50 13.94
C GLU A 142 -9.18 -3.85 12.49
N HIS A 143 -9.81 -2.92 11.76
CA HIS A 143 -10.16 -3.13 10.36
C HIS A 143 -8.93 -3.26 9.47
N VAL A 144 -7.91 -2.46 9.76
CA VAL A 144 -6.62 -2.49 9.05
C VAL A 144 -5.89 -3.79 9.35
N GLN A 145 -5.88 -4.26 10.59
CA GLN A 145 -5.28 -5.55 10.95
C GLN A 145 -6.00 -6.72 10.25
N GLU A 146 -7.34 -6.73 10.23
CA GLU A 146 -8.13 -7.74 9.50
C GLU A 146 -7.75 -7.80 8.01
N PHE A 147 -7.55 -6.63 7.39
CA PHE A 147 -7.17 -6.54 5.98
C PHE A 147 -5.75 -7.08 5.74
N PHE A 148 -4.81 -6.73 6.61
CA PHE A 148 -3.44 -7.27 6.55
C PHE A 148 -3.42 -8.79 6.68
N ASP A 149 -4.02 -9.32 7.72
CA ASP A 149 -4.04 -10.75 8.01
C ASP A 149 -4.70 -11.57 6.89
N THR A 150 -5.61 -10.94 6.14
CA THR A 150 -6.31 -11.59 5.03
C THR A 150 -5.51 -11.59 3.73
N TYR A 151 -4.85 -10.49 3.41
CA TYR A 151 -4.31 -10.28 2.06
C TYR A 151 -2.79 -10.21 1.97
N TYR A 152 -2.10 -9.82 3.03
CA TYR A 152 -0.64 -9.64 3.03
C TYR A 152 0.08 -10.90 3.53
N VAL A 153 -0.22 -12.02 2.89
CA VAL A 153 0.30 -13.35 3.22
C VAL A 153 1.04 -13.95 2.03
N PRO A 154 2.00 -14.87 2.26
CA PRO A 154 2.80 -15.47 1.18
C PRO A 154 1.96 -16.10 0.07
N GLU A 155 0.85 -16.75 0.41
CA GLU A 155 -0.06 -17.43 -0.53
C GLU A 155 -0.75 -16.45 -1.48
N ASN A 156 -0.82 -15.17 -1.11
CA ASN A 156 -1.43 -14.10 -1.91
C ASN A 156 -0.38 -13.15 -2.52
N ALA A 157 0.88 -13.56 -2.57
CA ALA A 157 1.98 -12.75 -3.08
C ALA A 157 2.72 -13.43 -4.23
N THR A 158 3.20 -12.63 -5.16
CA THR A 158 4.14 -13.07 -6.22
C THR A 158 5.43 -12.29 -6.09
N LEU A 159 6.53 -13.00 -5.87
CA LEU A 159 7.88 -12.44 -5.92
C LEU A 159 8.42 -12.55 -7.33
N VAL A 160 8.88 -11.44 -7.90
CA VAL A 160 9.52 -11.38 -9.22
C VAL A 160 10.93 -10.81 -9.03
N LEU A 161 11.94 -11.60 -9.42
CA LEU A 161 13.34 -11.20 -9.39
C LEU A 161 13.86 -11.10 -10.81
N VAL A 162 14.47 -9.98 -11.16
CA VAL A 162 15.08 -9.73 -12.46
C VAL A 162 16.44 -9.10 -12.25
N GLY A 163 17.49 -9.71 -12.77
CA GLY A 163 18.86 -9.18 -12.65
C GLY A 163 19.94 -10.25 -12.81
N ASP A 164 21.17 -9.84 -12.56
CA ASP A 164 22.36 -10.70 -12.59
C ASP A 164 22.66 -11.19 -11.17
N PHE A 165 22.09 -12.34 -10.81
CA PHE A 165 22.27 -13.01 -9.51
C PHE A 165 22.30 -14.54 -9.69
N GLU A 166 22.96 -15.22 -8.75
CA GLU A 166 23.05 -16.69 -8.68
C GLU A 166 22.03 -17.27 -7.69
#